data_a5c09ef2437d4dba27be6070b7bfb427
#
_entry.id   a5c09ef2437d4dba27be6070b7bfb427
#
_cell.length_a   1.000
_cell.length_b   1.000
_cell.length_c   1.000
_cell.angle_alpha   90.00
_cell.angle_beta   90.00
_cell.angle_gamma   90.00
#
_symmetry.space_group_name_H-M   'P 1'
#
loop_
_entity.id
_entity.type
_entity.pdbx_description
1 polymer ?
#
loop_
_entity_poly.entity_id
_entity_poly.type
_entity_poly.pdbx_seq_one_letter_code
_entity_poly.pdbx_strand_id
1 'polypeptide(L)'
;APYVEGHLPGIFSLLLLTPIGILVAGFAWTRLPADFRQRVPDGWEAAILIPVLLLVSWLSLGMSPLLESWFFGGDMRLWISNDLGIQFDQRNALIVGLAMGFAVIPNIYSIAEDAVFSVPRSLTLGSLALGATPWQTLTRVVILTASPGIFSALMIGMGRAVGETMIVLMATGNTPVMELNIFEGMRTLAANVAVEMPESEVGGSHYRVLFLSAFVLLTFTFVMNT
;
A
#
# COMPACT_ATOMS: atom_id res chain seq x y z
N ALA A 1 -9.32 20.60 -5.45
CA ALA A 1 -9.63 20.56 -6.89
C ALA A 1 -11.02 19.93 -7.05
N PRO A 2 -12.00 20.60 -7.70
CA PRO A 2 -13.41 20.14 -7.76
C PRO A 2 -13.57 18.79 -8.48
N TYR A 3 -12.59 18.36 -9.25
CA TYR A 3 -12.62 17.07 -9.96
C TYR A 3 -12.43 15.86 -9.05
N VAL A 4 -11.79 16.01 -7.89
CA VAL A 4 -11.53 14.90 -6.95
C VAL A 4 -12.69 14.73 -5.98
N GLU A 5 -13.43 15.80 -5.69
CA GLU A 5 -14.54 15.77 -4.73
C GLU A 5 -15.78 14.99 -5.22
N GLY A 6 -15.91 14.81 -6.55
CA GLY A 6 -17.02 14.07 -7.15
C GLY A 6 -16.72 12.59 -7.49
N HIS A 7 -15.47 12.13 -7.40
CA HIS A 7 -15.02 10.88 -8.05
C HIS A 7 -14.38 9.87 -7.11
N LEU A 8 -14.80 9.80 -5.85
CA LEU A 8 -14.43 8.67 -4.98
C LEU A 8 -14.83 7.29 -5.55
N PRO A 9 -15.91 7.15 -6.33
CA PRO A 9 -16.17 5.95 -7.10
C PRO A 9 -15.05 5.59 -8.07
N GLY A 10 -14.32 6.59 -8.58
CA GLY A 10 -13.15 6.39 -9.42
C GLY A 10 -12.03 5.59 -8.77
N ILE A 11 -11.90 5.63 -7.44
CA ILE A 11 -10.88 4.83 -6.72
C ILE A 11 -11.26 3.35 -6.75
N PHE A 12 -12.53 3.02 -6.56
CA PHE A 12 -13.00 1.63 -6.65
C PHE A 12 -12.79 1.07 -8.06
N SER A 13 -13.17 1.84 -9.10
CA SER A 13 -12.95 1.44 -10.49
C SER A 13 -11.46 1.35 -10.84
N LEU A 14 -10.61 2.25 -10.32
CA LEU A 14 -9.16 2.19 -10.45
C LEU A 14 -8.58 0.91 -9.84
N LEU A 15 -8.96 0.59 -8.60
CA LEU A 15 -8.49 -0.61 -7.90
C LEU A 15 -8.91 -1.90 -8.61
N LEU A 16 -10.08 -1.92 -9.23
CA LEU A 16 -10.62 -3.10 -9.91
C LEU A 16 -10.08 -3.22 -11.34
N LEU A 17 -10.08 -2.14 -12.11
CA LEU A 17 -9.73 -2.18 -13.53
C LEU A 17 -8.23 -2.08 -13.80
N THR A 18 -7.45 -1.45 -12.93
CA THR A 18 -5.99 -1.34 -13.14
C THR A 18 -5.29 -2.69 -13.16
N PRO A 19 -5.51 -3.61 -12.19
CA PRO A 19 -4.92 -4.95 -12.25
C PRO A 19 -5.38 -5.73 -13.49
N ILE A 20 -6.66 -5.63 -13.84
CA ILE A 20 -7.22 -6.28 -15.03
C ILE A 20 -6.56 -5.72 -16.29
N GLY A 21 -6.41 -4.41 -16.39
CA GLY A 21 -5.75 -3.74 -17.51
C GLY A 21 -4.29 -4.16 -17.66
N ILE A 22 -3.56 -4.30 -16.56
CA ILE A 22 -2.18 -4.80 -16.56
C ILE A 22 -2.12 -6.25 -17.07
N LEU A 23 -3.02 -7.11 -16.58
CA LEU A 23 -3.10 -8.51 -17.04
C LEU A 23 -3.43 -8.60 -18.53
N VAL A 24 -4.38 -7.81 -19.01
CA VAL A 24 -4.76 -7.75 -20.43
C VAL A 24 -3.59 -7.23 -21.27
N ALA A 25 -2.91 -6.19 -20.82
CA ALA A 25 -1.72 -5.66 -21.51
C ALA A 25 -0.58 -6.67 -21.55
N GLY A 26 -0.32 -7.38 -20.44
CA GLY A 26 0.65 -8.45 -20.37
C GLY A 26 0.30 -9.61 -21.31
N PHE A 27 -0.96 -10.01 -21.36
CA PHE A 27 -1.45 -11.03 -22.28
C PHE A 27 -1.35 -10.57 -23.74
N ALA A 28 -1.72 -9.34 -24.04
CA ALA A 28 -1.56 -8.77 -25.38
C ALA A 28 -0.10 -8.72 -25.82
N TRP A 29 0.80 -8.37 -24.90
CA TRP A 29 2.24 -8.38 -25.13
C TRP A 29 2.75 -9.79 -25.52
N THR A 30 2.27 -10.83 -24.86
CA THR A 30 2.66 -12.22 -25.20
C THR A 30 2.13 -12.68 -26.57
N ARG A 31 1.08 -12.05 -27.09
CA ARG A 31 0.49 -12.37 -28.41
C ARG A 31 1.11 -11.61 -29.57
N LEU A 32 1.99 -10.62 -29.29
CA LEU A 32 2.70 -9.90 -30.34
C LEU A 32 3.71 -10.82 -31.04
N PRO A 33 3.94 -10.62 -32.37
CA PRO A 33 4.94 -11.38 -33.11
C PRO A 33 6.32 -11.28 -32.47
N ALA A 34 7.05 -12.39 -32.49
CA ALA A 34 8.40 -12.48 -31.88
C ALA A 34 9.37 -11.42 -32.44
N ASP A 35 9.26 -11.11 -33.73
CA ASP A 35 10.08 -10.11 -34.42
C ASP A 35 9.89 -8.69 -33.85
N PHE A 36 8.69 -8.37 -33.41
CA PHE A 36 8.41 -7.07 -32.77
C PHE A 36 8.95 -7.02 -31.34
N ARG A 37 8.78 -8.10 -30.59
CA ARG A 37 9.27 -8.20 -29.20
C ARG A 37 10.80 -8.13 -29.13
N GLN A 38 11.50 -8.72 -30.10
CA GLN A 38 12.97 -8.69 -30.15
C GLN A 38 13.55 -7.34 -30.57
N ARG A 39 12.75 -6.46 -31.18
CA ARG A 39 13.16 -5.08 -31.54
C ARG A 39 13.11 -4.10 -30.38
N VAL A 40 12.42 -4.47 -29.30
CA VAL A 40 12.33 -3.62 -28.11
C VAL A 40 13.55 -3.93 -27.23
N PRO A 41 14.44 -2.98 -26.97
CA PRO A 41 15.61 -3.17 -26.11
C PRO A 41 15.15 -3.50 -24.69
N ASP A 42 15.94 -4.29 -23.98
CA ASP A 42 15.70 -4.59 -22.56
C ASP A 42 15.59 -3.29 -21.75
N GLY A 43 14.52 -3.17 -20.96
CA GLY A 43 14.23 -1.95 -20.17
C GLY A 43 13.24 -0.97 -20.81
N TRP A 44 12.95 -1.03 -22.10
CA TRP A 44 11.92 -0.20 -22.75
C TRP A 44 10.49 -0.69 -22.47
N GLU A 45 10.36 -1.84 -21.85
CA GLU A 45 9.06 -2.37 -21.39
C GLU A 45 8.34 -1.38 -20.48
N ALA A 46 9.08 -0.67 -19.62
CA ALA A 46 8.53 0.38 -18.76
C ALA A 46 7.96 1.56 -19.57
N ALA A 47 8.60 1.96 -20.66
CA ALA A 47 8.12 3.03 -21.53
C ALA A 47 6.81 2.69 -22.25
N ILE A 48 6.55 1.40 -22.47
CA ILE A 48 5.29 0.90 -23.04
C ILE A 48 4.23 0.74 -21.93
N LEU A 49 4.65 0.33 -20.74
CA LEU A 49 3.76 0.13 -19.60
C LEU A 49 3.13 1.44 -19.10
N ILE A 50 3.90 2.53 -19.09
CA ILE A 50 3.42 3.85 -18.61
C ILE A 50 2.22 4.35 -19.42
N PRO A 51 2.24 4.44 -20.78
CA PRO A 51 1.07 4.83 -21.55
C PRO A 51 -0.12 3.90 -21.36
N VAL A 52 0.13 2.59 -21.23
CA VAL A 52 -0.93 1.61 -20.98
C VAL A 52 -1.59 1.86 -19.62
N LEU A 53 -0.80 2.08 -18.57
CA LEU A 53 -1.32 2.41 -17.24
C LEU A 53 -2.13 3.71 -17.25
N LEU A 54 -1.64 4.75 -17.93
CA LEU A 54 -2.36 6.02 -18.05
C LEU A 54 -3.68 5.84 -18.81
N LEU A 55 -3.68 5.08 -19.89
CA LEU A 55 -4.87 4.79 -20.67
C LEU A 55 -5.89 3.96 -19.89
N VAL A 56 -5.45 2.92 -19.20
CA VAL A 56 -6.31 2.08 -18.35
C VAL A 56 -6.88 2.91 -17.20
N SER A 57 -6.07 3.74 -16.57
CA SER A 57 -6.54 4.63 -15.50
C SER A 57 -7.57 5.64 -16.00
N TRP A 58 -7.35 6.22 -17.17
CA TRP A 58 -8.29 7.15 -17.78
C TRP A 58 -9.61 6.48 -18.18
N LEU A 59 -9.55 5.29 -18.81
CA LEU A 59 -10.72 4.48 -19.11
C LEU A 59 -11.48 4.05 -17.84
N SER A 60 -10.75 3.67 -16.79
CA SER A 60 -11.30 3.30 -15.49
C SER A 60 -12.11 4.45 -14.87
N LEU A 61 -11.56 5.66 -14.88
CA LEU A 61 -12.27 6.85 -14.39
C LEU A 61 -13.51 7.16 -15.25
N GLY A 62 -13.42 6.99 -16.56
CA GLY A 62 -14.56 7.16 -17.48
C GLY A 62 -15.68 6.12 -17.31
N MET A 63 -15.32 4.89 -16.93
CA MET A 63 -16.27 3.80 -16.67
C MET A 63 -16.84 3.81 -15.24
N SER A 64 -16.28 4.63 -14.35
CA SER A 64 -16.71 4.73 -12.95
C SER A 64 -18.22 4.93 -12.78
N PRO A 65 -18.91 5.85 -13.50
CA PRO A 65 -20.34 6.04 -13.34
C PRO A 65 -21.18 4.82 -13.75
N LEU A 66 -20.71 4.08 -14.76
CA LEU A 66 -21.40 2.86 -15.22
C LEU A 66 -21.26 1.72 -14.20
N LEU A 67 -20.06 1.53 -13.68
CA LEU A 67 -19.80 0.53 -12.64
C LEU A 67 -20.57 0.85 -11.37
N GLU A 68 -20.61 2.11 -11.00
CA GLU A 68 -21.30 2.59 -9.82
C GLU A 68 -22.82 2.40 -9.91
N SER A 69 -23.42 2.70 -11.08
CA SER A 69 -24.84 2.47 -11.31
C SER A 69 -25.18 0.97 -11.30
N TRP A 70 -24.26 0.11 -11.72
CA TRP A 70 -24.49 -1.32 -11.82
C TRP A 70 -24.29 -2.05 -10.47
N PHE A 71 -23.28 -1.66 -9.69
CA PHE A 71 -22.95 -2.31 -8.42
C PHE A 71 -23.65 -1.67 -7.20
N PHE A 72 -23.87 -0.36 -7.23
CA PHE A 72 -24.32 0.43 -6.07
C PHE A 72 -25.62 1.22 -6.31
N GLY A 73 -26.30 0.99 -7.43
CA GLY A 73 -27.58 1.64 -7.71
C GLY A 73 -27.50 3.14 -7.99
N GLY A 74 -26.30 3.69 -8.26
CA GLY A 74 -26.09 5.06 -8.69
C GLY A 74 -25.03 5.84 -7.91
N ASP A 75 -25.00 5.76 -6.57
CA ASP A 75 -24.02 6.45 -5.74
C ASP A 75 -23.54 5.54 -4.61
N MET A 76 -22.30 5.10 -4.70
CA MET A 76 -21.65 4.22 -3.72
C MET A 76 -21.69 4.81 -2.31
N ARG A 77 -21.57 6.14 -2.15
CA ARG A 77 -21.59 6.79 -0.84
C ARG A 77 -22.95 6.70 -0.19
N LEU A 78 -23.98 6.99 -0.96
CA LEU A 78 -25.38 6.91 -0.50
C LEU A 78 -25.76 5.46 -0.17
N TRP A 79 -25.29 4.51 -0.98
CA TRP A 79 -25.51 3.09 -0.72
C TRP A 79 -24.84 2.64 0.60
N ILE A 80 -23.57 3.01 0.82
CA ILE A 80 -22.84 2.67 2.06
C ILE A 80 -23.52 3.33 3.28
N SER A 81 -23.96 4.59 3.17
CA SER A 81 -24.57 5.28 4.30
C SER A 81 -26.00 4.84 4.59
N ASN A 82 -26.80 4.51 3.57
CA ASN A 82 -28.21 4.17 3.74
C ASN A 82 -28.44 2.68 3.97
N ASP A 83 -27.74 1.80 3.22
CA ASP A 83 -27.96 0.36 3.29
C ASP A 83 -27.07 -0.32 4.33
N LEU A 84 -25.85 0.16 4.54
CA LEU A 84 -24.92 -0.37 5.54
C LEU A 84 -24.91 0.44 6.85
N GLY A 85 -25.51 1.65 6.86
CA GLY A 85 -25.51 2.53 8.04
C GLY A 85 -24.12 3.03 8.43
N ILE A 86 -23.15 2.96 7.53
CA ILE A 86 -21.75 3.30 7.79
C ILE A 86 -21.52 4.73 7.32
N GLN A 87 -21.07 5.60 8.21
CA GLN A 87 -20.68 6.96 7.85
C GLN A 87 -19.46 6.92 6.94
N PHE A 88 -19.50 7.70 5.87
CA PHE A 88 -18.45 7.75 4.87
C PHE A 88 -17.87 9.16 4.79
N ASP A 89 -16.63 9.31 5.27
CA ASP A 89 -15.87 10.55 5.16
C ASP A 89 -14.94 10.53 3.94
N GLN A 90 -14.74 11.70 3.32
CA GLN A 90 -13.81 11.85 2.20
C GLN A 90 -12.37 11.58 2.60
N ARG A 91 -12.02 11.91 3.85
CA ARG A 91 -10.70 11.66 4.45
C ARG A 91 -10.81 10.48 5.39
N ASN A 92 -10.67 9.29 4.84
CA ASN A 92 -10.90 8.07 5.57
C ASN A 92 -9.62 7.23 5.74
N ALA A 93 -9.68 6.32 6.71
CA ALA A 93 -8.58 5.44 7.06
C ALA A 93 -8.15 4.52 5.90
N LEU A 94 -9.08 4.14 5.01
CA LEU A 94 -8.80 3.29 3.86
C LEU A 94 -7.86 3.98 2.85
N ILE A 95 -8.14 5.24 2.49
CA ILE A 95 -7.31 6.01 1.56
C ILE A 95 -5.91 6.20 2.12
N VAL A 96 -5.85 6.52 3.43
CA VAL A 96 -4.55 6.66 4.11
C VAL A 96 -3.80 5.35 4.17
N GLY A 97 -4.48 4.24 4.47
CA GLY A 97 -3.86 2.91 4.46
C GLY A 97 -3.25 2.55 3.10
N LEU A 98 -3.96 2.87 2.01
CA LEU A 98 -3.43 2.69 0.65
C LEU A 98 -2.21 3.59 0.38
N ALA A 99 -2.31 4.88 0.68
CA ALA A 99 -1.21 5.82 0.48
C ALA A 99 0.04 5.43 1.29
N MET A 100 -0.17 5.01 2.53
CA MET A 100 0.88 4.51 3.42
C MET A 100 1.49 3.21 2.91
N GLY A 101 0.65 2.29 2.41
CA GLY A 101 1.12 1.07 1.77
C GLY A 101 2.10 1.38 0.64
N PHE A 102 1.74 2.26 -0.29
CA PHE A 102 2.63 2.69 -1.37
C PHE A 102 3.93 3.34 -0.88
N ALA A 103 3.89 4.11 0.20
CA ALA A 103 5.07 4.74 0.77
C ALA A 103 6.03 3.74 1.47
N VAL A 104 5.49 2.66 2.03
CA VAL A 104 6.27 1.68 2.81
C VAL A 104 6.79 0.53 1.94
N ILE A 105 6.09 0.16 0.86
CA ILE A 105 6.48 -0.93 -0.06
C ILE A 105 7.93 -0.83 -0.54
N PRO A 106 8.46 0.32 -1.03
CA PRO A 106 9.84 0.38 -1.52
C PRO A 106 10.87 0.04 -0.45
N ASN A 107 10.62 0.45 0.79
CA ASN A 107 11.51 0.17 1.91
C ASN A 107 11.51 -1.31 2.30
N ILE A 108 10.32 -1.93 2.37
CA ILE A 108 10.20 -3.38 2.64
C ILE A 108 10.86 -4.17 1.50
N TYR A 109 10.62 -3.76 0.26
CA TYR A 109 11.17 -4.43 -0.92
C TYR A 109 12.69 -4.41 -0.91
N SER A 110 13.32 -3.26 -0.66
CA SER A 110 14.79 -3.15 -0.63
C SER A 110 15.43 -4.08 0.41
N ILE A 111 14.88 -4.11 1.63
CA ILE A 111 15.42 -4.96 2.70
C ILE A 111 15.16 -6.46 2.40
N ALA A 112 14.00 -6.78 1.85
CA ALA A 112 13.67 -8.16 1.46
C ALA A 112 14.54 -8.65 0.28
N GLU A 113 14.83 -7.77 -0.68
CA GLU A 113 15.73 -8.04 -1.79
C GLU A 113 17.14 -8.35 -1.28
N ASP A 114 17.69 -7.54 -0.37
CA ASP A 114 19.00 -7.79 0.26
C ASP A 114 19.02 -9.14 1.00
N ALA A 115 17.92 -9.49 1.68
CA ALA A 115 17.81 -10.79 2.34
C ALA A 115 17.85 -11.96 1.36
N VAL A 116 17.22 -11.84 0.20
CA VAL A 116 17.24 -12.86 -0.86
C VAL A 116 18.63 -12.96 -1.50
N PHE A 117 19.28 -11.82 -1.77
CA PHE A 117 20.64 -11.82 -2.34
C PHE A 117 21.71 -12.30 -1.38
N SER A 118 21.48 -12.24 -0.06
CA SER A 118 22.39 -12.74 0.96
C SER A 118 22.46 -14.27 1.02
N VAL A 119 21.54 -14.98 0.35
CA VAL A 119 21.52 -16.46 0.34
C VAL A 119 22.78 -16.99 -0.34
N PRO A 120 23.56 -17.89 0.31
CA PRO A 120 24.79 -18.43 -0.26
C PRO A 120 24.55 -19.15 -1.59
N ARG A 121 25.36 -18.81 -2.59
CA ARG A 121 25.27 -19.42 -3.93
C ARG A 121 25.50 -20.95 -3.92
N SER A 122 26.22 -21.46 -2.93
CA SER A 122 26.42 -22.89 -2.74
C SER A 122 25.11 -23.66 -2.56
N LEU A 123 24.12 -23.07 -1.86
CA LEU A 123 22.80 -23.68 -1.68
C LEU A 123 22.00 -23.73 -2.98
N THR A 124 22.04 -22.65 -3.75
CA THR A 124 21.33 -22.57 -5.05
C THR A 124 21.94 -23.51 -6.07
N LEU A 125 23.29 -23.53 -6.18
CA LEU A 125 24.01 -24.42 -7.07
C LEU A 125 23.86 -25.89 -6.66
N GLY A 126 23.90 -26.18 -5.36
CA GLY A 126 23.68 -27.56 -4.85
C GLY A 126 22.28 -28.07 -5.18
N SER A 127 21.25 -27.25 -5.03
CA SER A 127 19.87 -27.60 -5.41
C SER A 127 19.74 -27.90 -6.92
N LEU A 128 20.32 -27.04 -7.75
CA LEU A 128 20.30 -27.23 -9.21
C LEU A 128 21.10 -28.49 -9.63
N ALA A 129 22.24 -28.78 -8.98
CA ALA A 129 23.03 -29.98 -9.22
C ALA A 129 22.28 -31.29 -8.89
N LEU A 130 21.35 -31.25 -7.93
CA LEU A 130 20.47 -32.34 -7.59
C LEU A 130 19.27 -32.49 -8.56
N GLY A 131 19.23 -31.69 -9.63
CA GLY A 131 18.18 -31.75 -10.66
C GLY A 131 16.93 -30.95 -10.36
N ALA A 132 16.92 -30.06 -9.35
CA ALA A 132 15.82 -29.18 -9.12
C ALA A 132 15.70 -28.12 -10.23
N THR A 133 14.45 -27.77 -10.59
CA THR A 133 14.21 -26.65 -11.51
C THR A 133 14.53 -25.31 -10.84
N PRO A 134 14.85 -24.23 -11.60
CA PRO A 134 15.08 -22.89 -11.03
C PRO A 134 13.93 -22.41 -10.14
N TRP A 135 12.69 -22.73 -10.51
CA TRP A 135 11.50 -22.39 -9.71
C TRP A 135 11.44 -23.17 -8.39
N GLN A 136 11.77 -24.44 -8.42
CA GLN A 136 11.84 -25.25 -7.20
C GLN A 136 12.98 -24.78 -6.28
N THR A 137 14.13 -24.43 -6.84
CA THR A 137 15.24 -23.86 -6.08
C THR A 137 14.83 -22.53 -5.44
N LEU A 138 14.17 -21.62 -6.18
CA LEU A 138 13.69 -20.36 -5.67
C LEU A 138 12.72 -20.56 -4.49
N THR A 139 11.68 -21.36 -4.68
CA THR A 139 10.59 -21.49 -3.70
C THR A 139 10.96 -22.33 -2.49
N ARG A 140 11.77 -23.38 -2.66
CA ARG A 140 12.08 -24.34 -1.59
C ARG A 140 13.42 -24.12 -0.89
N VAL A 141 14.33 -23.39 -1.53
CA VAL A 141 15.67 -23.16 -0.97
C VAL A 141 15.87 -21.67 -0.69
N VAL A 142 15.76 -20.82 -1.71
CA VAL A 142 16.09 -19.40 -1.57
C VAL A 142 15.12 -18.67 -0.65
N ILE A 143 13.82 -18.74 -0.92
CA ILE A 143 12.80 -18.03 -0.11
C ILE A 143 12.78 -18.58 1.31
N LEU A 144 12.92 -19.89 1.48
CA LEU A 144 12.92 -20.49 2.82
C LEU A 144 14.14 -20.07 3.64
N THR A 145 15.33 -20.00 3.02
CA THR A 145 16.55 -19.53 3.66
C THR A 145 16.51 -18.01 3.94
N ALA A 146 15.94 -17.23 3.04
CA ALA A 146 15.78 -15.77 3.19
C ALA A 146 14.62 -15.37 4.12
N SER A 147 13.76 -16.31 4.49
CA SER A 147 12.51 -16.01 5.23
C SER A 147 12.70 -15.20 6.52
N PRO A 148 13.74 -15.42 7.37
CA PRO A 148 13.97 -14.58 8.53
C PRO A 148 14.26 -13.11 8.16
N GLY A 149 15.02 -12.89 7.10
CA GLY A 149 15.33 -11.54 6.60
C GLY A 149 14.11 -10.86 5.99
N ILE A 150 13.28 -11.59 5.25
CA ILE A 150 12.01 -11.08 4.71
C ILE A 150 11.04 -10.72 5.85
N PHE A 151 10.98 -11.55 6.90
CA PHE A 151 10.18 -11.25 8.07
C PHE A 151 10.66 -10.00 8.80
N SER A 152 11.98 -9.84 8.96
CA SER A 152 12.59 -8.63 9.52
C SER A 152 12.24 -7.38 8.68
N ALA A 153 12.26 -7.49 7.34
CA ALA A 153 11.85 -6.40 6.46
C ALA A 153 10.40 -5.97 6.69
N LEU A 154 9.49 -6.92 6.88
CA LEU A 154 8.09 -6.66 7.20
C LEU A 154 7.95 -5.96 8.56
N MET A 155 8.65 -6.42 9.59
CA MET A 155 8.60 -5.82 10.93
C MET A 155 9.11 -4.37 10.91
N ILE A 156 10.23 -4.11 10.23
CA ILE A 156 10.76 -2.75 10.05
C ILE A 156 9.77 -1.86 9.30
N GLY A 157 9.16 -2.38 8.23
CA GLY A 157 8.13 -1.67 7.47
C GLY A 157 6.90 -1.35 8.31
N MET A 158 6.42 -2.30 9.12
CA MET A 158 5.30 -2.09 10.05
C MET A 158 5.65 -1.06 11.13
N GLY A 159 6.84 -1.14 11.72
CA GLY A 159 7.31 -0.16 12.70
C GLY A 159 7.33 1.26 12.13
N ARG A 160 7.79 1.40 10.88
CA ARG A 160 7.74 2.68 10.15
C ARG A 160 6.31 3.16 9.91
N ALA A 161 5.41 2.27 9.48
CA ALA A 161 4.01 2.60 9.25
C ALA A 161 3.30 3.09 10.52
N VAL A 162 3.57 2.47 11.66
CA VAL A 162 3.00 2.87 12.97
C VAL A 162 3.53 4.24 13.42
N GLY A 163 4.78 4.56 13.09
CA GLY A 163 5.40 5.86 13.38
C GLY A 163 5.07 6.97 12.38
N GLU A 164 4.35 6.66 11.28
CA GLU A 164 4.06 7.65 10.25
C GLU A 164 3.12 8.74 10.77
N THR A 165 3.56 9.96 10.64
CA THR A 165 2.87 11.12 11.21
C THR A 165 2.23 11.99 10.14
N MET A 166 3.03 12.35 9.10
CA MET A 166 2.64 13.37 8.13
C MET A 166 1.57 12.89 7.15
N ILE A 167 1.71 11.67 6.62
CA ILE A 167 0.71 11.10 5.69
C ILE A 167 -0.63 10.97 6.41
N VAL A 168 -0.61 10.43 7.63
CA VAL A 168 -1.82 10.27 8.44
C VAL A 168 -2.44 11.64 8.72
N LEU A 169 -1.69 12.59 9.25
CA LEU A 169 -2.17 13.91 9.61
C LEU A 169 -2.85 14.64 8.44
N MET A 170 -2.20 14.62 7.27
CA MET A 170 -2.71 15.35 6.09
C MET A 170 -3.88 14.64 5.41
N ALA A 171 -3.91 13.33 5.42
CA ALA A 171 -4.86 12.55 4.64
C ALA A 171 -6.12 12.15 5.45
N THR A 172 -6.05 11.97 6.78
CA THR A 172 -7.24 11.65 7.60
C THR A 172 -7.95 12.88 8.17
N GLY A 173 -7.37 14.08 8.09
CA GLY A 173 -7.93 15.28 8.71
C GLY A 173 -7.80 15.33 10.23
N ASN A 174 -7.04 14.41 10.85
CA ASN A 174 -6.77 14.39 12.30
C ASN A 174 -8.03 14.34 13.19
N THR A 175 -9.05 13.60 12.79
CA THR A 175 -10.33 13.50 13.49
C THR A 175 -10.21 12.58 14.70
N PRO A 176 -10.48 13.02 15.95
CA PRO A 176 -10.33 12.22 17.16
C PRO A 176 -11.54 11.29 17.36
N VAL A 177 -11.80 10.39 16.42
CA VAL A 177 -12.89 9.40 16.51
C VAL A 177 -12.30 8.06 16.92
N MET A 178 -12.94 7.38 17.87
CA MET A 178 -12.57 6.03 18.32
C MET A 178 -13.61 5.03 17.84
N GLU A 179 -13.80 4.94 16.55
CA GLU A 179 -14.68 3.95 15.93
C GLU A 179 -13.88 3.01 15.02
N LEU A 180 -14.35 1.76 14.90
CA LEU A 180 -13.71 0.76 14.02
C LEU A 180 -14.24 0.84 12.58
N ASN A 181 -14.53 2.06 12.13
CA ASN A 181 -15.00 2.33 10.78
C ASN A 181 -13.84 2.74 9.88
N ILE A 182 -13.53 1.92 8.87
CA ILE A 182 -12.45 2.19 7.92
C ILE A 182 -12.76 3.35 6.96
N PHE A 183 -14.02 3.77 6.87
CA PHE A 183 -14.49 4.88 6.01
C PHE A 183 -14.55 6.21 6.75
N GLU A 184 -14.13 6.26 7.99
CA GLU A 184 -13.99 7.48 8.77
C GLU A 184 -12.54 7.93 8.91
N GLY A 185 -12.36 9.19 9.29
CA GLY A 185 -11.05 9.72 9.64
C GLY A 185 -10.54 9.08 10.92
N MET A 186 -9.23 9.04 11.07
CA MET A 186 -8.60 8.52 12.28
C MET A 186 -7.50 9.46 12.77
N ARG A 187 -7.15 9.32 14.05
CA ARG A 187 -6.04 10.02 14.68
C ARG A 187 -5.07 9.00 15.27
N THR A 188 -3.84 8.94 14.76
CA THR A 188 -2.82 8.06 15.33
C THR A 188 -2.09 8.72 16.50
N LEU A 189 -1.49 7.90 17.38
CA LEU A 189 -0.70 8.40 18.49
C LEU A 189 0.45 9.30 18.02
N ALA A 190 1.12 8.94 16.92
CA ALA A 190 2.19 9.74 16.33
C ALA A 190 1.70 11.10 15.84
N ALA A 191 0.56 11.14 15.13
CA ALA A 191 -0.05 12.39 14.68
C ALA A 191 -0.53 13.25 15.86
N ASN A 192 -1.11 12.62 16.89
CA ASN A 192 -1.55 13.32 18.10
C ASN A 192 -0.39 14.03 18.81
N VAL A 193 0.72 13.32 19.02
CA VAL A 193 1.92 13.89 19.66
C VAL A 193 2.47 15.06 18.82
N ALA A 194 2.53 14.92 17.49
CA ALA A 194 3.07 15.96 16.62
C ALA A 194 2.25 17.25 16.60
N VAL A 195 0.92 17.15 16.71
CA VAL A 195 0.03 18.31 16.66
C VAL A 195 -0.12 18.98 18.03
N GLU A 196 -0.33 18.21 19.09
CA GLU A 196 -0.67 18.72 20.40
C GLU A 196 0.55 19.11 21.25
N MET A 197 1.70 18.47 21.02
CA MET A 197 2.89 18.73 21.83
C MET A 197 3.40 20.17 21.71
N PRO A 198 3.46 20.80 20.53
CA PRO A 198 3.89 22.20 20.40
C PRO A 198 2.96 23.21 21.09
N GLU A 199 1.67 22.86 21.25
CA GLU A 199 0.66 23.74 21.85
C GLU A 199 0.47 23.50 23.36
N SER A 200 1.07 22.43 23.90
CA SER A 200 0.91 22.06 25.30
C SER A 200 1.88 22.80 26.22
N GLU A 201 1.42 23.26 27.40
CA GLU A 201 2.26 23.85 28.42
C GLU A 201 3.21 22.83 29.02
N VAL A 202 4.51 23.14 29.04
CA VAL A 202 5.55 22.28 29.60
C VAL A 202 5.28 22.02 31.10
N GLY A 203 5.17 20.74 31.45
CA GLY A 203 4.88 20.31 32.83
C GLY A 203 3.40 20.24 33.18
N GLY A 204 2.49 20.65 32.29
CA GLY A 204 1.04 20.50 32.45
C GLY A 204 0.60 19.03 32.41
N SER A 205 -0.63 18.76 32.83
CA SER A 205 -1.21 17.42 32.80
C SER A 205 -1.33 16.90 31.36
N HIS A 206 -1.70 17.77 30.43
CA HIS A 206 -1.81 17.43 29.01
C HIS A 206 -0.44 17.02 28.41
N TYR A 207 0.60 17.79 28.70
CA TYR A 207 1.97 17.47 28.29
C TYR A 207 2.44 16.08 28.79
N ARG A 208 2.09 15.74 30.03
CA ARG A 208 2.45 14.42 30.61
C ARG A 208 1.72 13.27 29.90
N VAL A 209 0.45 13.47 29.52
CA VAL A 209 -0.33 12.48 28.78
C VAL A 209 0.26 12.26 27.38
N LEU A 210 0.68 13.34 26.69
CA LEU A 210 1.35 13.23 25.40
C LEU A 210 2.70 12.51 25.49
N PHE A 211 3.46 12.76 26.57
CA PHE A 211 4.70 12.04 26.83
C PHE A 211 4.47 10.54 27.10
N LEU A 212 3.39 10.21 27.82
CA LEU A 212 2.97 8.83 28.01
C LEU A 212 2.58 8.17 26.68
N SER A 213 1.85 8.87 25.81
CA SER A 213 1.50 8.40 24.48
C SER A 213 2.73 8.13 23.61
N ALA A 214 3.74 9.01 23.67
CA ALA A 214 5.01 8.82 22.99
C ALA A 214 5.77 7.60 23.54
N PHE A 215 5.75 7.38 24.85
CA PHE A 215 6.36 6.23 25.50
C PHE A 215 5.67 4.91 25.12
N VAL A 216 4.34 4.91 25.05
CA VAL A 216 3.56 3.76 24.56
C VAL A 216 3.93 3.43 23.12
N LEU A 217 4.00 4.44 22.25
CA LEU A 217 4.38 4.28 20.85
C LEU A 217 5.80 3.70 20.72
N LEU A 218 6.75 4.23 21.48
CA LEU A 218 8.13 3.74 21.52
C LEU A 218 8.19 2.28 21.98
N THR A 219 7.48 1.94 23.04
CA THR A 219 7.44 0.57 23.57
C THR A 219 6.83 -0.38 22.55
N PHE A 220 5.74 0.01 21.91
CA PHE A 220 5.08 -0.79 20.88
C PHE A 220 6.01 -1.03 19.69
N THR A 221 6.65 0.02 19.16
CA THR A 221 7.56 -0.11 18.02
C THR A 221 8.82 -0.90 18.39
N PHE A 222 9.30 -0.77 19.61
CA PHE A 222 10.42 -1.58 20.10
C PHE A 222 10.08 -3.07 20.16
N VAL A 223 8.92 -3.41 20.73
CA VAL A 223 8.43 -4.81 20.81
C VAL A 223 8.21 -5.41 19.42
N MET A 224 7.70 -4.60 18.47
CA MET A 224 7.48 -5.05 17.10
C MET A 224 8.79 -5.30 16.33
N ASN A 225 9.88 -4.61 16.68
CA ASN A 225 11.17 -4.73 16.00
C ASN A 225 12.15 -5.70 16.68
N THR A 226 11.76 -6.31 17.80
CA THR A 226 12.58 -7.29 18.53
C THR A 226 12.16 -8.72 18.18
#